data_3fc5d0c2ceabdc844d340b38b3500c54
#
_entry.id   3fc5d0c2ceabdc844d340b38b3500c54
#
_cell.length_a   1.000
_cell.length_b   1.000
_cell.length_c   1.000
_cell.angle_alpha   90.00
_cell.angle_beta   90.00
_cell.angle_gamma   90.00
#
_symmetry.space_group_name_H-M   'P 1'
#
loop_
_entity.id
_entity.type
_entity.pdbx_description
1 polymer ?
#
loop_
_entity_poly.entity_id
_entity_poly.type
_entity_poly.pdbx_seq_one_letter_code
_entity_poly.pdbx_strand_id
1 'polypeptide(L)'
;MRRLFYIILLLAIAPYALQAQVQKQVEVSKDYTPTVSTAQKLSIVPDMTDTVMMRPDVDYTITPRSFETSLMTENFRPATITYWDYSRSRPLYARAAIGMPLVSEADLYLSTYNKDRGYAMAYANHWGDYRSRYNLLGDKVSSNTSQMDNRIGGRAGLFVGERLLEVDLAADHRLRHRYPTLGEKISFGRAEGKIRFGDDFTDLSRWNFNVEARGSYFLDGVDVGDFNQSTVAASASVAKMVGKHVLRLNVGYDGAFGYKALKNYRNNIFSIGARYGLESERLEFLIGADYYYDNVKGSSDSPHHIFPYLRMSWKNTSEGFVPFVEVDGELRRNDFATLMFANPYLRGTSGVAEAVSAQPNETSYNGRVGFGGNVGGGVFAYNLSAELSLADNHLYWYSTGADYNVADAYQHTLRLDAQALLRPVAAFEAEVRAGVYAWENYDDYYSNRPNFNVGASLRYLSRKVRAGVNLDYSSAIKWMTLSDAITENGQPQFGYTKTDGTFTLGVEVEWRINDRWAVYAEGRNLTGSKVYEWLNYYRSTAEGMLGVKFTL
;
A
#
# COMPACT_ATOMS: atom_id res chain seq x y z
N MET A 1 -13.49 -23.37 -13.60
CA MET A 1 -14.16 -23.44 -12.27
C MET A 1 -14.02 -24.78 -11.55
N ARG A 2 -14.45 -25.94 -12.09
CA ARG A 2 -14.32 -27.24 -11.38
C ARG A 2 -12.88 -27.58 -10.93
N ARG A 3 -11.87 -27.33 -11.75
CA ARG A 3 -10.45 -27.62 -11.39
C ARG A 3 -9.90 -26.69 -10.32
N LEU A 4 -10.31 -25.43 -10.31
CA LEU A 4 -9.91 -24.45 -9.30
C LEU A 4 -10.53 -24.77 -7.93
N PHE A 5 -11.79 -25.18 -7.92
CA PHE A 5 -12.50 -25.60 -6.70
C PHE A 5 -11.80 -26.80 -6.02
N TYR A 6 -11.31 -27.78 -6.81
CA TYR A 6 -10.55 -28.92 -6.28
C TYR A 6 -9.18 -28.51 -5.72
N ILE A 7 -8.52 -27.51 -6.29
CA ILE A 7 -7.24 -27.00 -5.77
C ILE A 7 -7.46 -26.28 -4.43
N ILE A 8 -8.50 -25.49 -4.31
CA ILE A 8 -8.86 -24.80 -3.05
C ILE A 8 -9.28 -25.82 -1.98
N LEU A 9 -10.04 -26.83 -2.35
CA LEU A 9 -10.43 -27.92 -1.46
C LEU A 9 -9.23 -28.74 -0.99
N LEU A 10 -8.25 -29.02 -1.87
CA LEU A 10 -6.99 -29.69 -1.54
C LEU A 10 -6.12 -28.87 -0.60
N LEU A 11 -6.04 -27.55 -0.77
CA LEU A 11 -5.32 -26.64 0.13
C LEU A 11 -6.00 -26.52 1.50
N ALA A 12 -7.32 -26.62 1.57
CA ALA A 12 -8.06 -26.60 2.83
C ALA A 12 -7.93 -27.92 3.64
N ILE A 13 -7.66 -29.04 2.96
CA ILE A 13 -7.52 -30.37 3.59
C ILE A 13 -6.06 -30.67 3.96
N ALA A 14 -5.08 -30.00 3.34
CA ALA A 14 -3.64 -30.23 3.59
C ALA A 14 -3.23 -30.13 5.08
N PRO A 15 -3.75 -29.22 5.91
CA PRO A 15 -3.37 -29.16 7.32
C PRO A 15 -3.83 -30.37 8.14
N TYR A 16 -4.88 -31.08 7.73
CA TYR A 16 -5.32 -32.29 8.44
C TYR A 16 -4.44 -33.52 8.17
N ALA A 17 -3.76 -33.57 7.02
CA ALA A 17 -2.87 -34.66 6.67
C ALA A 17 -1.48 -34.55 7.36
N LEU A 18 -1.09 -33.35 7.78
CA LEU A 18 0.20 -33.10 8.45
C LEU A 18 0.17 -33.38 9.95
N GLN A 19 -1.00 -33.52 10.57
CA GLN A 19 -1.11 -33.85 12.00
C GLN A 19 -0.92 -35.34 12.32
N ALA A 20 -0.89 -36.21 11.33
CA ALA A 20 -0.84 -37.66 11.55
C ALA A 20 0.58 -38.24 11.74
N GLN A 21 1.64 -37.45 11.76
CA GLN A 21 3.02 -37.98 11.78
C GLN A 21 3.93 -37.51 12.90
N VAL A 22 3.46 -36.90 13.97
CA VAL A 22 4.35 -36.57 15.11
C VAL A 22 3.71 -37.01 16.42
N GLN A 23 3.73 -38.29 16.68
CA GLN A 23 3.73 -38.86 18.06
C GLN A 23 4.83 -39.90 18.19
N LYS A 24 6.03 -39.42 18.47
CA LYS A 24 7.05 -40.24 19.08
C LYS A 24 7.40 -39.61 20.44
N GLN A 25 6.72 -40.10 21.44
CA GLN A 25 6.99 -39.79 22.84
C GLN A 25 8.35 -40.41 23.21
N VAL A 26 9.33 -39.58 23.50
CA VAL A 26 10.56 -40.00 24.16
C VAL A 26 10.47 -39.50 25.58
N GLU A 27 10.19 -40.42 26.49
CA GLU A 27 10.20 -40.18 27.92
C GLU A 27 11.67 -40.24 28.40
N VAL A 28 12.22 -39.07 28.77
CA VAL A 28 13.54 -39.00 29.43
C VAL A 28 13.29 -38.56 30.85
N SER A 29 13.27 -39.53 31.75
CA SER A 29 13.30 -39.26 33.19
C SER A 29 14.73 -38.88 33.59
N LYS A 30 14.91 -37.68 34.10
CA LYS A 30 16.13 -37.20 34.71
C LYS A 30 15.81 -36.85 36.15
N ASP A 31 16.31 -37.64 37.10
CA ASP A 31 16.24 -37.32 38.51
C ASP A 31 16.99 -36.03 38.81
N TYR A 32 16.25 -35.01 39.25
CA TYR A 32 16.79 -33.73 39.66
C TYR A 32 16.80 -33.66 41.20
N THR A 33 17.97 -33.64 41.78
CA THR A 33 18.17 -33.30 43.20
C THR A 33 18.39 -31.78 43.33
N PRO A 34 17.50 -31.03 43.99
CA PRO A 34 17.68 -29.60 44.14
C PRO A 34 18.71 -29.29 45.21
N THR A 35 19.82 -28.66 44.85
CA THR A 35 20.72 -28.01 45.80
C THR A 35 20.19 -26.59 46.06
N VAL A 36 19.69 -26.38 47.28
CA VAL A 36 19.26 -25.06 47.72
C VAL A 36 20.49 -24.26 48.14
N SER A 37 20.90 -23.30 47.36
CA SER A 37 21.79 -22.23 47.78
C SER A 37 20.97 -21.07 48.34
N THR A 38 21.35 -20.59 49.52
CA THR A 38 20.71 -19.45 50.18
C THR A 38 20.81 -18.20 49.34
N ALA A 39 19.69 -17.75 48.76
CA ALA A 39 19.59 -16.49 48.03
C ALA A 39 19.59 -15.33 49.03
N GLN A 40 20.59 -14.48 48.94
CA GLN A 40 20.56 -13.16 49.58
C GLN A 40 19.56 -12.27 48.83
N LYS A 41 18.63 -11.69 49.58
CA LYS A 41 17.63 -10.76 49.09
C LYS A 41 18.29 -9.44 48.74
N LEU A 42 18.54 -9.20 47.47
CA LEU A 42 18.89 -7.87 46.95
C LEU A 42 17.63 -7.00 46.96
N SER A 43 17.56 -6.06 47.89
CA SER A 43 16.53 -5.03 47.92
C SER A 43 16.91 -3.92 46.94
N ILE A 44 16.68 -4.16 45.66
CA ILE A 44 16.65 -3.08 44.64
C ILE A 44 15.19 -2.69 44.50
N VAL A 45 14.85 -1.49 44.93
CA VAL A 45 13.57 -0.86 44.66
C VAL A 45 13.56 -0.59 43.16
N PRO A 46 12.64 -1.14 42.36
CA PRO A 46 12.54 -0.80 40.97
C PRO A 46 12.13 0.67 40.86
N ASP A 47 12.89 1.44 40.11
CA ASP A 47 12.50 2.80 39.71
C ASP A 47 11.33 2.67 38.72
N MET A 48 10.13 2.99 39.19
CA MET A 48 8.87 2.89 38.43
C MET A 48 8.62 4.14 37.57
N THR A 49 9.62 4.85 37.18
CA THR A 49 9.50 5.94 36.21
C THR A 49 9.80 5.44 34.79
N ASP A 50 9.04 4.46 34.35
CA ASP A 50 9.05 4.06 32.95
C ASP A 50 7.88 4.71 32.21
N THR A 51 8.14 5.90 31.71
CA THR A 51 7.29 6.60 30.77
C THR A 51 7.92 6.64 29.38
N VAL A 52 8.38 5.51 28.89
CA VAL A 52 8.78 5.38 27.50
C VAL A 52 7.61 4.83 26.70
N MET A 53 6.76 5.70 26.20
CA MET A 53 5.90 5.34 25.08
C MET A 53 6.79 4.93 23.90
N MET A 54 6.90 3.64 23.67
CA MET A 54 7.49 3.12 22.44
C MET A 54 6.64 3.57 21.28
N ARG A 55 7.15 4.49 20.49
CA ARG A 55 6.59 4.82 19.17
C ARG A 55 7.32 3.96 18.15
N PRO A 56 6.61 3.34 17.21
CA PRO A 56 7.27 2.68 16.09
C PRO A 56 8.08 3.72 15.33
N ASP A 57 9.34 3.40 15.09
CA ASP A 57 10.21 4.15 14.18
C ASP A 57 9.63 3.96 12.77
N VAL A 58 8.92 4.98 12.31
CA VAL A 58 8.36 4.97 10.95
C VAL A 58 9.51 5.31 10.02
N ASP A 59 10.05 4.30 9.37
CA ASP A 59 11.03 4.48 8.29
C ASP A 59 10.30 5.15 7.11
N TYR A 60 10.52 6.45 6.96
CA TYR A 60 9.96 7.28 5.88
C TYR A 60 10.69 7.11 4.55
N THR A 61 11.20 5.94 4.24
CA THR A 61 11.58 5.64 2.87
C THR A 61 10.32 5.44 2.04
N ILE A 62 9.75 6.55 1.60
CA ILE A 62 8.74 6.54 0.55
C ILE A 62 9.47 6.20 -0.75
N THR A 63 9.64 4.92 -1.02
CA THR A 63 9.86 4.46 -2.38
C THR A 63 8.53 4.64 -3.08
N PRO A 64 8.40 5.52 -4.09
CA PRO A 64 7.18 5.60 -4.87
C PRO A 64 7.05 4.29 -5.65
N ARG A 65 6.34 3.32 -5.10
CA ARG A 65 5.93 2.13 -5.82
C ARG A 65 4.60 2.41 -6.48
N SER A 66 4.57 2.21 -7.78
CA SER A 66 3.33 2.12 -8.54
C SER A 66 2.38 1.14 -7.84
N PHE A 67 1.21 1.61 -7.55
CA PHE A 67 -0.02 0.91 -7.20
C PHE A 67 0.09 -0.61 -7.00
N GLU A 68 0.54 -1.03 -5.85
CA GLU A 68 0.04 -2.24 -5.25
C GLU A 68 -0.89 -1.81 -4.12
N THR A 69 -2.18 -1.80 -4.36
CA THR A 69 -3.16 -1.91 -3.30
C THR A 69 -3.09 -3.33 -2.74
N SER A 70 -1.96 -3.71 -2.21
CA SER A 70 -1.95 -4.77 -1.25
C SER A 70 -2.37 -4.10 0.05
N LEU A 71 -3.60 -4.29 0.46
CA LEU A 71 -3.95 -4.33 1.86
C LEU A 71 -3.14 -5.50 2.47
N MET A 72 -1.84 -5.31 2.57
CA MET A 72 -1.08 -6.10 3.52
C MET A 72 -1.71 -5.76 4.85
N THR A 73 -2.41 -6.72 5.41
CA THR A 73 -2.65 -6.72 6.84
C THR A 73 -1.29 -6.45 7.46
N GLU A 74 -1.10 -5.30 8.09
CA GLU A 74 0.13 -4.90 8.79
C GLU A 74 0.43 -5.82 9.99
N ASN A 75 0.03 -7.05 9.91
CA ASN A 75 0.14 -8.03 10.93
C ASN A 75 1.46 -8.75 10.76
N PHE A 76 2.26 -8.65 11.79
CA PHE A 76 3.42 -9.49 12.08
C PHE A 76 4.76 -9.06 11.50
N ARG A 77 5.08 -7.77 11.49
CA ARG A 77 6.48 -7.43 11.76
C ARG A 77 6.68 -7.56 13.27
N PRO A 78 7.39 -8.57 13.78
CA PRO A 78 7.78 -8.56 15.16
C PRO A 78 8.56 -7.26 15.40
N ALA A 79 8.18 -6.51 16.42
CA ALA A 79 8.94 -5.33 16.83
C ALA A 79 10.35 -5.78 17.18
N THR A 80 11.26 -5.66 16.23
CA THR A 80 12.68 -5.92 16.51
C THR A 80 13.21 -4.68 17.18
N ILE A 81 13.43 -4.78 18.47
CA ILE A 81 14.16 -3.78 19.24
C ILE A 81 15.63 -3.89 18.78
N THR A 82 16.01 -3.09 17.81
CA THR A 82 17.42 -2.86 17.51
C THR A 82 17.94 -1.87 18.54
N TYR A 83 18.72 -2.33 19.51
CA TYR A 83 19.22 -1.56 20.66
C TYR A 83 19.96 -0.28 20.33
N TRP A 84 20.37 -0.06 19.07
CA TRP A 84 21.05 1.16 18.61
C TRP A 84 20.15 2.14 17.84
N ASP A 85 18.88 1.83 17.62
CA ASP A 85 17.91 2.69 16.96
C ASP A 85 17.00 3.47 17.93
N TYR A 86 17.35 3.48 19.23
CA TYR A 86 16.81 4.46 20.18
C TYR A 86 17.33 5.86 19.83
N SER A 87 17.05 6.31 18.63
CA SER A 87 17.27 7.70 18.29
C SER A 87 16.21 8.51 19.02
N ARG A 88 16.65 9.43 19.88
CA ARG A 88 15.78 10.49 20.42
C ARG A 88 15.01 11.07 19.26
N SER A 89 13.69 11.29 19.44
CA SER A 89 12.87 11.99 18.45
C SER A 89 13.62 13.24 17.96
N ARG A 90 14.02 13.25 16.71
CA ARG A 90 14.80 14.32 16.12
C ARG A 90 13.87 15.29 15.43
N PRO A 91 13.97 16.59 15.74
CA PRO A 91 13.00 17.57 15.23
C PRO A 91 13.15 17.88 13.74
N LEU A 92 14.31 17.57 13.14
CA LEU A 92 14.59 17.86 11.74
C LEU A 92 15.25 16.66 11.07
N TYR A 93 14.69 16.27 9.94
CA TYR A 93 15.32 15.36 8.97
C TYR A 93 15.32 16.04 7.59
N ALA A 94 16.45 16.05 6.93
CA ALA A 94 16.61 16.51 5.56
C ALA A 94 17.42 15.51 4.75
N ARG A 95 16.99 15.23 3.54
CA ARG A 95 17.69 14.39 2.56
C ARG A 95 17.72 15.11 1.22
N ALA A 96 18.85 15.09 0.54
CA ALA A 96 18.96 15.56 -0.84
C ALA A 96 19.88 14.63 -1.63
N ALA A 97 19.49 14.33 -2.86
CA ALA A 97 20.25 13.50 -3.77
C ALA A 97 20.13 13.99 -5.21
N ILE A 98 21.19 13.72 -5.96
CA ILE A 98 21.23 13.91 -7.40
C ILE A 98 21.79 12.66 -8.06
N GLY A 99 21.27 12.32 -9.24
CA GLY A 99 21.62 11.09 -9.95
C GLY A 99 21.96 11.30 -11.41
N MET A 100 22.51 10.25 -11.98
CA MET A 100 22.80 10.10 -13.40
C MET A 100 22.06 8.86 -13.94
N PRO A 101 21.19 8.92 -15.00
CA PRO A 101 20.78 10.17 -15.70
C PRO A 101 20.19 11.20 -14.74
N LEU A 102 20.09 12.46 -15.14
CA LEU A 102 19.73 13.55 -14.25
C LEU A 102 18.38 13.30 -13.55
N VAL A 103 18.45 12.93 -12.28
CA VAL A 103 17.35 12.72 -11.35
C VAL A 103 17.64 13.51 -10.08
N SER A 104 16.66 14.10 -9.46
CA SER A 104 16.78 14.79 -8.17
C SER A 104 15.77 14.27 -7.18
N GLU A 105 16.18 14.15 -5.93
CA GLU A 105 15.32 13.85 -4.79
C GLU A 105 15.61 14.80 -3.64
N ALA A 106 14.57 15.27 -2.97
CA ALA A 106 14.72 16.05 -1.75
C ALA A 106 13.55 15.78 -0.80
N ASP A 107 13.88 15.50 0.45
CA ASP A 107 12.91 15.30 1.52
C ASP A 107 13.26 16.20 2.70
N LEU A 108 12.26 16.84 3.26
CA LEU A 108 12.37 17.64 4.46
C LEU A 108 11.22 17.28 5.41
N TYR A 109 11.58 16.95 6.64
CA TYR A 109 10.61 16.69 7.71
C TYR A 109 11.00 17.51 8.94
N LEU A 110 10.05 18.25 9.45
CA LEU A 110 10.14 19.05 10.66
C LEU A 110 9.12 18.54 11.65
N SER A 111 9.49 18.33 12.91
CA SER A 111 8.55 17.89 13.95
C SER A 111 8.84 18.56 15.28
N THR A 112 7.83 18.68 16.12
CA THR A 112 7.98 19.19 17.48
C THR A 112 8.78 18.21 18.33
N TYR A 113 9.64 18.76 19.20
CA TYR A 113 10.47 17.97 20.10
C TYR A 113 9.67 17.44 21.30
N ASN A 114 8.88 18.31 21.92
CA ASN A 114 8.03 17.93 23.06
C ASN A 114 6.63 17.53 22.56
N LYS A 115 6.17 16.35 23.00
CA LYS A 115 4.92 15.74 22.57
C LYS A 115 3.94 15.50 23.72
N ASP A 116 4.15 16.08 24.91
CA ASP A 116 3.33 15.84 26.10
C ASP A 116 1.88 16.28 25.94
N ARG A 117 1.65 17.40 25.23
CA ARG A 117 0.32 17.95 24.99
C ARG A 117 -0.18 17.76 23.56
N GLY A 118 0.72 17.39 22.67
CA GLY A 118 0.44 17.27 21.26
C GLY A 118 1.71 17.27 20.44
N TYR A 119 1.55 17.25 19.14
CA TYR A 119 2.65 17.28 18.18
C TYR A 119 2.27 18.11 16.96
N ALA A 120 3.27 18.61 16.29
CA ALA A 120 3.13 19.21 14.96
C ALA A 120 4.28 18.71 14.07
N MET A 121 3.96 18.47 12.81
CA MET A 121 4.91 18.02 11.80
C MET A 121 4.62 18.77 10.50
N ALA A 122 5.69 19.17 9.80
CA ALA A 122 5.60 19.66 8.44
C ALA A 122 6.56 18.86 7.57
N TYR A 123 6.21 18.67 6.31
CA TYR A 123 7.06 17.95 5.36
C TYR A 123 6.99 18.53 3.96
N ALA A 124 8.08 18.33 3.21
CA ALA A 124 8.16 18.62 1.80
C ALA A 124 8.97 17.52 1.12
N ASN A 125 8.41 16.97 0.03
CA ASN A 125 9.04 15.93 -0.77
C ASN A 125 9.08 16.37 -2.23
N HIS A 126 10.22 16.13 -2.87
CA HIS A 126 10.45 16.40 -4.27
C HIS A 126 11.09 15.19 -4.93
N TRP A 127 10.58 14.81 -6.08
CA TRP A 127 11.21 13.89 -7.01
C TRP A 127 11.15 14.49 -8.41
N GLY A 128 12.26 14.45 -9.13
CA GLY A 128 12.37 14.95 -10.50
C GLY A 128 13.23 14.04 -11.37
N ASP A 129 12.76 13.78 -12.59
CA ASP A 129 13.47 13.04 -13.62
C ASP A 129 13.56 13.90 -14.88
N TYR A 130 14.76 14.29 -15.27
CA TYR A 130 15.04 15.23 -16.36
C TYR A 130 15.77 14.56 -17.53
N ARG A 131 15.75 13.20 -17.58
CA ARG A 131 16.43 12.46 -18.64
C ARG A 131 15.76 12.70 -19.99
N SER A 132 16.57 12.67 -21.05
CA SER A 132 16.07 12.64 -22.42
C SER A 132 15.32 11.34 -22.69
N ARG A 133 14.21 11.42 -23.40
CA ARG A 133 13.37 10.27 -23.77
C ARG A 133 13.23 10.16 -25.28
N TYR A 134 12.69 9.03 -25.73
CA TYR A 134 12.54 8.70 -27.13
C TYR A 134 11.06 8.52 -27.45
N ASN A 135 10.66 8.92 -28.66
CA ASN A 135 9.32 8.71 -29.17
C ASN A 135 9.08 7.25 -29.61
N LEU A 136 7.88 6.94 -30.11
CA LEU A 136 7.53 5.60 -30.59
C LEU A 136 8.38 5.13 -31.77
N LEU A 137 8.95 6.06 -32.56
CA LEU A 137 9.81 5.77 -33.70
C LEU A 137 11.27 5.55 -33.32
N GLY A 138 11.60 5.74 -32.03
CA GLY A 138 12.97 5.62 -31.52
C GLY A 138 13.80 6.90 -31.66
N ASP A 139 13.21 8.03 -32.08
CA ASP A 139 13.91 9.30 -32.17
C ASP A 139 13.93 10.01 -30.81
N LYS A 140 15.03 10.68 -30.54
CA LYS A 140 15.14 11.50 -29.32
C LYS A 140 14.15 12.67 -29.40
N VAL A 141 13.31 12.77 -28.37
CA VAL A 141 12.35 13.89 -28.27
C VAL A 141 13.12 15.19 -28.01
N SER A 142 12.92 16.17 -28.89
CA SER A 142 13.61 17.48 -28.81
C SER A 142 12.99 18.42 -27.77
N SER A 143 11.72 18.21 -27.41
CA SER A 143 11.02 18.99 -26.40
C SER A 143 11.37 18.52 -24.99
N ASN A 144 10.91 19.26 -23.98
CA ASN A 144 11.06 18.88 -22.58
C ASN A 144 10.30 17.58 -22.29
N THR A 145 10.96 16.63 -21.64
CA THR A 145 10.41 15.33 -21.23
C THR A 145 10.50 15.11 -19.73
N SER A 146 10.73 16.17 -18.95
CA SER A 146 10.87 16.08 -17.50
C SER A 146 9.60 15.56 -16.83
N GLN A 147 9.79 14.88 -15.73
CA GLN A 147 8.73 14.41 -14.85
C GLN A 147 9.03 14.89 -13.44
N MET A 148 8.01 15.31 -12.69
CA MET A 148 8.17 15.76 -11.31
C MET A 148 6.97 15.34 -10.47
N ASP A 149 7.25 14.95 -9.25
CA ASP A 149 6.26 14.78 -8.17
C ASP A 149 6.71 15.63 -6.98
N ASN A 150 5.82 16.50 -6.53
CA ASN A 150 6.06 17.34 -5.36
C ASN A 150 4.90 17.15 -4.38
N ARG A 151 5.23 17.01 -3.10
CA ARG A 151 4.24 16.99 -2.03
C ARG A 151 4.70 17.86 -0.88
N ILE A 152 3.81 18.71 -0.39
CA ILE A 152 4.02 19.49 0.84
C ILE A 152 2.85 19.26 1.76
N GLY A 153 3.09 19.25 3.06
CA GLY A 153 2.00 19.08 4.00
C GLY A 153 2.43 19.33 5.44
N GLY A 154 1.44 19.23 6.31
CA GLY A 154 1.65 19.33 7.75
C GLY A 154 0.55 18.63 8.50
N ARG A 155 0.92 18.08 9.64
CA ARG A 155 0.03 17.40 10.56
C ARG A 155 0.22 17.96 11.95
N ALA A 156 -0.87 18.23 12.66
CA ALA A 156 -0.85 18.63 14.04
C ALA A 156 -1.85 17.81 14.84
N GLY A 157 -1.45 17.35 16.01
CA GLY A 157 -2.28 16.58 16.93
C GLY A 157 -2.25 17.19 18.31
N LEU A 158 -3.42 17.23 18.96
CA LEU A 158 -3.60 17.68 20.36
C LEU A 158 -4.22 16.53 21.16
N PHE A 159 -3.62 16.20 22.29
CA PHE A 159 -4.19 15.24 23.23
C PHE A 159 -5.23 15.94 24.10
N VAL A 160 -6.48 15.51 24.02
CA VAL A 160 -7.60 15.99 24.79
C VAL A 160 -8.04 14.86 25.73
N GLY A 161 -7.46 14.83 26.92
CA GLY A 161 -7.54 13.67 27.81
C GLY A 161 -6.85 12.48 27.15
N GLU A 162 -7.56 11.37 27.00
CA GLU A 162 -7.06 10.15 26.35
C GLU A 162 -7.35 10.11 24.84
N ARG A 163 -7.89 11.19 24.27
CA ARG A 163 -8.27 11.29 22.86
C ARG A 163 -7.33 12.16 22.08
N LEU A 164 -7.30 11.94 20.78
CA LEU A 164 -6.48 12.70 19.85
C LEU A 164 -7.39 13.54 18.94
N LEU A 165 -7.16 14.85 18.91
CA LEU A 165 -7.61 15.72 17.83
C LEU A 165 -6.45 15.91 16.87
N GLU A 166 -6.59 15.44 15.64
CA GLU A 166 -5.56 15.53 14.59
C GLU A 166 -6.10 16.29 13.38
N VAL A 167 -5.26 17.17 12.84
CA VAL A 167 -5.49 17.87 11.58
C VAL A 167 -4.32 17.57 10.66
N ASP A 168 -4.61 17.19 9.42
CA ASP A 168 -3.63 16.91 8.36
C ASP A 168 -4.00 17.75 7.13
N LEU A 169 -3.03 18.47 6.58
CA LEU A 169 -3.19 19.27 5.36
C LEU A 169 -2.05 18.93 4.43
N ALA A 170 -2.36 18.66 3.17
CA ALA A 170 -1.36 18.35 2.15
C ALA A 170 -1.72 18.93 0.78
N ALA A 171 -0.72 19.15 -0.03
CA ALA A 171 -0.87 19.48 -1.44
C ALA A 171 0.11 18.67 -2.28
N ASP A 172 -0.41 18.04 -3.31
CA ASP A 172 0.32 17.28 -4.32
C ASP A 172 0.38 18.08 -5.62
N HIS A 173 1.52 18.03 -6.28
CA HIS A 173 1.67 18.52 -7.65
C HIS A 173 2.40 17.48 -8.48
N ARG A 174 1.86 17.15 -9.64
CA ARG A 174 2.44 16.17 -10.56
C ARG A 174 2.61 16.78 -11.95
N LEU A 175 3.81 16.61 -12.51
CA LEU A 175 4.17 17.01 -13.87
C LEU A 175 4.60 15.79 -14.67
N ARG A 176 4.04 15.62 -15.85
CA ARG A 176 4.42 14.59 -16.83
C ARG A 176 4.48 15.21 -18.24
N HIS A 177 5.12 14.51 -19.15
CA HIS A 177 5.12 14.88 -20.59
C HIS A 177 4.78 13.64 -21.43
N ARG A 178 3.98 13.85 -22.47
CA ARG A 178 3.64 12.83 -23.48
C ARG A 178 4.76 12.69 -24.51
N TYR A 179 5.86 12.14 -24.09
CA TYR A 179 7.02 12.01 -24.98
C TYR A 179 6.89 10.98 -26.12
N PRO A 180 5.97 9.96 -26.11
CA PRO A 180 5.73 9.15 -27.30
C PRO A 180 5.23 9.95 -28.50
N THR A 181 4.67 11.12 -28.30
CA THR A 181 4.25 12.06 -29.35
C THR A 181 5.11 13.33 -29.37
N LEU A 182 4.51 14.49 -29.11
CA LEU A 182 5.18 15.80 -29.24
C LEU A 182 5.73 16.37 -27.93
N GLY A 183 5.74 15.60 -26.83
CA GLY A 183 6.20 16.07 -25.53
C GLY A 183 5.23 17.03 -24.84
N GLU A 184 3.93 16.90 -25.12
CA GLU A 184 2.89 17.71 -24.50
C GLU A 184 2.96 17.63 -22.96
N LYS A 185 2.85 18.79 -22.32
CA LYS A 185 2.91 18.92 -20.87
C LYS A 185 1.56 18.55 -20.23
N ILE A 186 1.61 17.70 -19.21
CA ILE A 186 0.49 17.36 -18.32
C ILE A 186 0.86 17.80 -16.91
N SER A 187 0.09 18.74 -16.35
CA SER A 187 0.33 19.25 -14.99
C SER A 187 -0.98 19.29 -14.22
N PHE A 188 -1.01 18.69 -13.06
CA PHE A 188 -2.19 18.68 -12.20
C PHE A 188 -1.78 18.64 -10.73
N GLY A 189 -2.72 18.97 -9.87
CA GLY A 189 -2.49 18.99 -8.43
C GLY A 189 -3.74 18.64 -7.64
N ARG A 190 -3.52 18.38 -6.36
CA ARG A 190 -4.58 18.14 -5.40
C ARG A 190 -4.21 18.78 -4.07
N ALA A 191 -5.13 19.55 -3.51
CA ALA A 191 -5.07 19.95 -2.12
C ALA A 191 -6.02 19.04 -1.31
N GLU A 192 -5.57 18.57 -0.15
CA GLU A 192 -6.35 17.69 0.72
C GLU A 192 -6.25 18.14 2.17
N GLY A 193 -7.35 17.95 2.92
CA GLY A 193 -7.43 18.22 4.34
C GLY A 193 -8.18 17.11 5.04
N LYS A 194 -7.75 16.78 6.26
CA LYS A 194 -8.34 15.77 7.10
C LYS A 194 -8.36 16.24 8.54
N ILE A 195 -9.49 16.02 9.21
CA ILE A 195 -9.65 16.24 10.64
C ILE A 195 -10.14 14.95 11.26
N ARG A 196 -9.52 14.54 12.34
CA ARG A 196 -9.88 13.35 13.11
C ARG A 196 -9.98 13.71 14.58
N PHE A 197 -11.03 13.22 15.25
CA PHE A 197 -11.17 13.31 16.69
C PHE A 197 -11.67 12.00 17.26
N GLY A 198 -10.98 11.46 18.26
CA GLY A 198 -11.44 10.23 18.92
C GLY A 198 -10.33 9.44 19.58
N ASP A 199 -10.69 8.20 19.88
CA ASP A 199 -9.86 7.20 20.51
C ASP A 199 -9.04 6.43 19.44
N ASP A 200 -8.03 5.69 19.86
CA ASP A 200 -7.20 4.81 19.02
C ASP A 200 -7.67 3.34 19.00
N PHE A 201 -8.72 3.02 19.74
CA PHE A 201 -9.30 1.68 19.88
C PHE A 201 -8.35 0.63 20.49
N THR A 202 -7.33 1.05 21.22
CA THR A 202 -6.41 0.13 21.90
C THR A 202 -7.02 -0.47 23.16
N ASP A 203 -7.78 0.31 23.94
CA ASP A 203 -8.51 -0.16 25.11
C ASP A 203 -10.02 -0.18 24.86
N LEU A 204 -10.52 -1.32 24.44
CA LEU A 204 -11.95 -1.55 24.18
C LEU A 204 -12.78 -1.81 25.44
N SER A 205 -12.20 -1.84 26.64
CA SER A 205 -12.95 -2.01 27.90
C SER A 205 -13.91 -0.85 28.15
N ARG A 206 -13.63 0.30 27.59
CA ARG A 206 -14.47 1.50 27.58
C ARG A 206 -15.11 1.75 26.21
N TRP A 207 -16.03 2.69 26.13
CA TRP A 207 -16.53 3.16 24.85
C TRP A 207 -15.45 3.94 24.12
N ASN A 208 -15.09 3.46 22.95
CA ASN A 208 -14.20 4.13 22.02
C ASN A 208 -15.01 4.68 20.85
N PHE A 209 -14.68 5.88 20.42
CA PHE A 209 -15.25 6.44 19.21
C PHE A 209 -14.19 7.20 18.41
N ASN A 210 -14.38 7.27 17.13
CA ASN A 210 -13.56 8.06 16.22
C ASN A 210 -14.47 8.71 15.18
N VAL A 211 -14.29 10.01 14.97
CA VAL A 211 -14.96 10.79 13.92
C VAL A 211 -13.87 11.37 13.03
N GLU A 212 -14.03 11.19 11.75
CA GLU A 212 -13.10 11.69 10.74
C GLU A 212 -13.87 12.43 9.65
N ALA A 213 -13.37 13.59 9.23
CA ALA A 213 -13.81 14.28 8.05
C ALA A 213 -12.61 14.59 7.16
N ARG A 214 -12.73 14.36 5.86
CA ARG A 214 -11.71 14.68 4.87
C ARG A 214 -12.32 15.36 3.66
N GLY A 215 -11.56 16.26 3.06
CA GLY A 215 -11.93 16.90 1.81
C GLY A 215 -10.73 17.01 0.90
N SER A 216 -10.94 16.98 -0.40
CA SER A 216 -9.90 17.27 -1.36
C SER A 216 -10.43 18.08 -2.54
N TYR A 217 -9.53 18.82 -3.16
CA TYR A 217 -9.82 19.55 -4.40
C TYR A 217 -8.74 19.26 -5.43
N PHE A 218 -9.15 18.66 -6.53
CA PHE A 218 -8.30 18.35 -7.67
C PHE A 218 -8.36 19.48 -8.71
N LEU A 219 -7.19 19.88 -9.18
CA LEU A 219 -6.97 20.92 -10.16
C LEU A 219 -6.22 20.33 -11.35
N ASP A 220 -6.80 20.40 -12.53
CA ASP A 220 -6.09 20.12 -13.76
C ASP A 220 -5.60 21.45 -14.38
N GLY A 221 -4.29 21.60 -14.53
CA GLY A 221 -3.63 22.83 -14.96
C GLY A 221 -3.44 22.96 -16.47
N VAL A 222 -4.26 22.30 -17.30
CA VAL A 222 -4.05 22.29 -18.74
C VAL A 222 -5.13 23.08 -19.50
N ASP A 223 -4.68 23.73 -20.58
CA ASP A 223 -5.45 24.67 -21.37
C ASP A 223 -6.68 24.11 -22.12
N VAL A 224 -6.83 22.79 -22.20
CA VAL A 224 -7.94 22.16 -22.95
C VAL A 224 -8.86 21.43 -21.98
N GLY A 225 -9.87 22.14 -21.49
CA GLY A 225 -10.92 21.58 -20.64
C GLY A 225 -10.47 21.40 -19.19
N ASP A 226 -10.66 22.39 -18.41
CA ASP A 226 -10.43 22.37 -16.95
C ASP A 226 -11.27 21.28 -16.27
N PHE A 227 -10.66 20.19 -15.89
CA PHE A 227 -11.30 19.10 -15.17
C PHE A 227 -11.04 19.27 -13.65
N ASN A 228 -11.97 19.90 -12.98
CA ASN A 228 -11.84 20.09 -11.53
C ASN A 228 -12.82 19.19 -10.79
N GLN A 229 -12.39 18.66 -9.66
CA GLN A 229 -13.20 17.77 -8.84
C GLN A 229 -12.96 18.06 -7.36
N SER A 230 -14.00 18.08 -6.55
CA SER A 230 -13.90 18.03 -5.10
C SER A 230 -14.38 16.69 -4.57
N THR A 231 -13.79 16.25 -3.46
CA THR A 231 -14.30 15.13 -2.69
C THR A 231 -14.53 15.56 -1.25
N VAL A 232 -15.57 15.03 -0.63
CA VAL A 232 -15.85 15.20 0.79
C VAL A 232 -16.24 13.86 1.36
N ALA A 233 -15.55 13.44 2.42
CA ALA A 233 -15.91 12.22 3.12
C ALA A 233 -16.00 12.49 4.62
N ALA A 234 -16.92 11.82 5.27
CA ALA A 234 -17.08 11.82 6.72
C ALA A 234 -17.36 10.41 7.20
N SER A 235 -16.75 10.01 8.30
CA SER A 235 -16.99 8.73 8.93
C SER A 235 -17.02 8.82 10.44
N ALA A 236 -17.80 7.95 11.07
CA ALA A 236 -17.83 7.77 12.50
C ALA A 236 -17.80 6.28 12.83
N SER A 237 -17.00 5.92 13.81
CA SER A 237 -16.87 4.55 14.29
C SER A 237 -16.99 4.52 15.81
N VAL A 238 -17.65 3.49 16.33
CA VAL A 238 -17.80 3.25 17.76
C VAL A 238 -17.51 1.80 18.05
N ALA A 239 -16.77 1.52 19.12
CA ALA A 239 -16.52 0.16 19.54
C ALA A 239 -16.48 0.05 21.07
N LYS A 240 -16.87 -1.13 21.56
CA LYS A 240 -16.75 -1.52 22.96
C LYS A 240 -16.60 -3.02 23.11
N MET A 241 -15.83 -3.43 24.09
CA MET A 241 -15.75 -4.82 24.55
C MET A 241 -16.55 -5.00 25.84
N VAL A 242 -17.35 -6.05 25.90
CA VAL A 242 -18.09 -6.48 27.09
C VAL A 242 -17.73 -7.92 27.38
N GLY A 243 -16.91 -8.15 28.41
CA GLY A 243 -16.31 -9.44 28.65
C GLY A 243 -15.34 -9.83 27.54
N LYS A 244 -15.66 -10.85 26.76
CA LYS A 244 -14.88 -11.30 25.59
C LYS A 244 -15.51 -10.86 24.26
N HIS A 245 -16.61 -10.14 24.29
CA HIS A 245 -17.41 -9.78 23.12
C HIS A 245 -17.10 -8.36 22.71
N VAL A 246 -16.71 -8.17 21.45
CA VAL A 246 -16.43 -6.85 20.85
C VAL A 246 -17.56 -6.48 19.90
N LEU A 247 -18.11 -5.30 20.08
CA LEU A 247 -19.08 -4.69 19.17
C LEU A 247 -18.45 -3.50 18.49
N ARG A 248 -18.57 -3.42 17.16
CA ARG A 248 -18.14 -2.26 16.36
C ARG A 248 -19.24 -1.84 15.41
N LEU A 249 -19.45 -0.54 15.31
CA LEU A 249 -20.37 0.09 14.38
C LEU A 249 -19.63 1.19 13.64
N ASN A 250 -19.85 1.28 12.33
CA ASN A 250 -19.31 2.35 11.49
C ASN A 250 -20.40 2.91 10.60
N VAL A 251 -20.33 4.20 10.37
CA VAL A 251 -21.14 4.91 9.38
C VAL A 251 -20.23 5.80 8.56
N GLY A 252 -20.54 5.98 7.30
CA GLY A 252 -19.72 6.79 6.40
C GLY A 252 -20.52 7.45 5.30
N TYR A 253 -19.99 8.54 4.83
CA TYR A 253 -20.39 9.23 3.61
C TYR A 253 -19.15 9.58 2.81
N ASP A 254 -19.17 9.36 1.50
CA ASP A 254 -18.12 9.72 0.57
C ASP A 254 -18.73 10.28 -0.72
N GLY A 255 -18.57 11.58 -0.96
CA GLY A 255 -19.10 12.31 -2.10
C GLY A 255 -18.01 12.87 -3.01
N ALA A 256 -18.20 12.77 -4.32
CA ALA A 256 -17.37 13.41 -5.33
C ALA A 256 -18.22 14.27 -6.26
N PHE A 257 -17.73 15.48 -6.55
CA PHE A 257 -18.44 16.51 -7.30
C PHE A 257 -17.52 17.11 -8.34
N GLY A 258 -17.92 17.04 -9.60
CA GLY A 258 -17.20 17.64 -10.71
C GLY A 258 -17.57 19.08 -10.95
N TYR A 259 -16.63 19.84 -11.51
CA TYR A 259 -16.80 21.23 -11.91
C TYR A 259 -16.30 21.45 -13.34
N LYS A 260 -16.70 22.53 -13.97
CA LYS A 260 -16.33 22.90 -15.33
C LYS A 260 -16.69 21.79 -16.34
N ALA A 261 -15.72 21.16 -16.97
CA ALA A 261 -15.98 20.04 -17.89
C ALA A 261 -16.65 18.84 -17.21
N LEU A 262 -16.40 18.64 -15.91
CA LEU A 262 -17.00 17.58 -15.10
C LEU A 262 -18.30 18.00 -14.37
N LYS A 263 -18.93 19.12 -14.71
CA LYS A 263 -20.10 19.69 -13.99
C LYS A 263 -21.27 18.72 -13.81
N ASN A 264 -21.38 17.70 -14.65
CA ASN A 264 -22.44 16.69 -14.59
C ASN A 264 -22.08 15.50 -13.71
N TYR A 265 -20.80 15.35 -13.34
CA TYR A 265 -20.34 14.25 -12.51
C TYR A 265 -20.74 14.43 -11.05
N ARG A 266 -21.42 13.44 -10.49
CA ARG A 266 -21.74 13.32 -9.07
C ARG A 266 -21.74 11.84 -8.70
N ASN A 267 -21.04 11.54 -7.61
CA ASN A 267 -20.95 10.19 -7.08
C ASN A 267 -21.03 10.28 -5.55
N ASN A 268 -22.06 9.69 -4.95
CA ASN A 268 -22.29 9.73 -3.52
C ASN A 268 -22.43 8.31 -3.00
N ILE A 269 -21.66 7.98 -1.99
CA ILE A 269 -21.66 6.68 -1.33
C ILE A 269 -21.98 6.88 0.13
N PHE A 270 -23.00 6.20 0.63
CA PHE A 270 -23.33 6.09 2.06
C PHE A 270 -23.02 4.68 2.52
N SER A 271 -22.44 4.54 3.71
CA SER A 271 -22.12 3.23 4.26
C SER A 271 -22.54 3.11 5.72
N ILE A 272 -22.93 1.92 6.10
CA ILE A 272 -23.15 1.51 7.48
C ILE A 272 -22.66 0.09 7.66
N GLY A 273 -21.86 -0.15 8.70
CA GLY A 273 -21.33 -1.45 9.00
C GLY A 273 -21.48 -1.81 10.47
N ALA A 274 -21.70 -3.09 10.71
CA ALA A 274 -21.79 -3.64 12.05
C ALA A 274 -20.93 -4.90 12.15
N ARG A 275 -20.15 -5.01 13.20
CA ARG A 275 -19.27 -6.17 13.44
C ARG A 275 -19.39 -6.62 14.88
N TYR A 276 -19.47 -7.93 15.06
CA TYR A 276 -19.39 -8.60 16.33
C TYR A 276 -18.13 -9.44 16.40
N GLY A 277 -17.42 -9.34 17.50
CA GLY A 277 -16.18 -10.07 17.72
C GLY A 277 -16.20 -10.86 19.02
N LEU A 278 -15.42 -11.94 19.01
CA LEU A 278 -15.07 -12.72 20.17
C LEU A 278 -13.55 -12.76 20.27
N GLU A 279 -13.03 -12.25 21.37
CA GLU A 279 -11.60 -12.27 21.64
C GLU A 279 -11.30 -13.23 22.79
N SER A 280 -10.41 -14.19 22.54
CA SER A 280 -9.90 -15.12 23.54
C SER A 280 -8.38 -15.26 23.40
N GLU A 281 -7.75 -15.95 24.35
CA GLU A 281 -6.30 -16.19 24.31
C GLU A 281 -5.84 -16.96 23.06
N ARG A 282 -6.72 -17.80 22.49
CA ARG A 282 -6.40 -18.69 21.36
C ARG A 282 -7.10 -18.36 20.06
N LEU A 283 -8.16 -17.58 20.10
CA LEU A 283 -8.98 -17.30 18.94
C LEU A 283 -9.37 -15.83 18.92
N GLU A 284 -9.13 -15.19 17.81
CA GLU A 284 -9.73 -13.92 17.43
C GLU A 284 -10.76 -14.19 16.34
N PHE A 285 -11.97 -13.76 16.56
CA PHE A 285 -13.08 -13.95 15.63
C PHE A 285 -13.86 -12.65 15.50
N LEU A 286 -14.07 -12.19 14.29
CA LEU A 286 -14.93 -11.06 13.96
C LEU A 286 -15.86 -11.46 12.81
N ILE A 287 -17.15 -11.18 12.95
CA ILE A 287 -18.15 -11.37 11.89
C ILE A 287 -19.01 -10.12 11.78
N GLY A 288 -19.49 -9.82 10.59
CA GLY A 288 -20.34 -8.66 10.36
C GLY A 288 -20.74 -8.50 8.93
N ALA A 289 -21.28 -7.33 8.63
CA ALA A 289 -21.59 -6.91 7.27
C ALA A 289 -21.49 -5.39 7.16
N ASP A 290 -21.15 -4.94 5.96
CA ASP A 290 -21.17 -3.54 5.57
C ASP A 290 -22.21 -3.38 4.43
N TYR A 291 -23.09 -2.43 4.60
CA TYR A 291 -24.06 -2.03 3.57
C TYR A 291 -23.64 -0.69 2.99
N TYR A 292 -23.69 -0.59 1.66
CA TYR A 292 -23.44 0.62 0.91
C TYR A 292 -24.64 0.98 0.06
N TYR A 293 -24.95 2.27 0.03
CA TYR A 293 -25.85 2.89 -0.93
C TYR A 293 -25.01 3.74 -1.88
N ASP A 294 -24.95 3.33 -3.14
CA ASP A 294 -24.16 3.94 -4.19
C ASP A 294 -25.07 4.72 -5.14
N ASN A 295 -24.83 6.00 -5.29
CA ASN A 295 -25.58 6.87 -6.18
C ASN A 295 -24.64 7.59 -7.15
N VAL A 296 -24.34 6.92 -8.26
CA VAL A 296 -23.61 7.48 -9.39
C VAL A 296 -24.60 8.03 -10.39
N LYS A 297 -24.50 9.34 -10.66
CA LYS A 297 -25.38 9.97 -11.65
C LYS A 297 -25.10 9.42 -13.05
N GLY A 298 -26.12 8.79 -13.64
CA GLY A 298 -26.04 8.21 -14.99
C GLY A 298 -25.71 6.72 -15.04
N SER A 299 -25.42 6.07 -13.90
CA SER A 299 -25.30 4.63 -13.82
C SER A 299 -26.68 3.97 -13.81
N SER A 300 -26.78 2.80 -14.46
CA SER A 300 -27.96 1.93 -14.44
C SER A 300 -27.86 0.80 -13.43
N ASP A 301 -26.74 0.69 -12.72
CA ASP A 301 -26.48 -0.37 -11.78
C ASP A 301 -27.30 -0.27 -10.51
N SER A 302 -27.45 -1.39 -9.81
CA SER A 302 -28.11 -1.42 -8.51
C SER A 302 -27.35 -0.54 -7.51
N PRO A 303 -28.03 0.40 -6.84
CA PRO A 303 -27.36 1.27 -5.88
C PRO A 303 -27.11 0.60 -4.52
N HIS A 304 -27.50 -0.64 -4.33
CA HIS A 304 -27.49 -1.34 -3.05
C HIS A 304 -26.48 -2.48 -3.05
N HIS A 305 -25.48 -2.42 -2.16
CA HIS A 305 -24.45 -3.44 -2.03
C HIS A 305 -24.34 -3.88 -0.56
N ILE A 306 -24.21 -5.18 -0.35
CA ILE A 306 -23.99 -5.77 0.99
C ILE A 306 -22.74 -6.62 0.91
N PHE A 307 -21.77 -6.30 1.74
CA PHE A 307 -20.52 -7.03 1.84
C PHE A 307 -20.45 -7.78 3.17
N PRO A 308 -20.31 -9.12 3.14
CA PRO A 308 -20.03 -9.87 4.35
C PRO A 308 -18.65 -9.54 4.88
N TYR A 309 -18.47 -9.64 6.18
CA TYR A 309 -17.19 -9.55 6.84
C TYR A 309 -16.99 -10.72 7.78
N LEU A 310 -15.88 -11.43 7.62
CA LEU A 310 -15.43 -12.48 8.51
C LEU A 310 -13.92 -12.36 8.67
N ARG A 311 -13.45 -12.36 9.90
CA ARG A 311 -12.02 -12.52 10.20
C ARG A 311 -11.88 -13.52 11.34
N MET A 312 -11.08 -14.52 11.13
CA MET A 312 -10.77 -15.54 12.13
C MET A 312 -9.29 -15.84 12.09
N SER A 313 -8.63 -15.77 13.26
CA SER A 313 -7.24 -16.17 13.40
C SER A 313 -7.03 -16.96 14.68
N TRP A 314 -6.20 -18.01 14.58
CA TRP A 314 -5.84 -18.82 15.74
C TRP A 314 -4.50 -18.37 16.29
N LYS A 315 -4.52 -17.89 17.52
CA LYS A 315 -3.31 -17.51 18.27
C LYS A 315 -2.75 -18.77 18.93
N ASN A 316 -1.57 -19.22 18.51
CA ASN A 316 -0.87 -20.30 19.19
C ASN A 316 0.13 -19.71 20.20
N THR A 317 0.31 -20.38 21.35
CA THR A 317 1.27 -19.96 22.39
C THR A 317 2.72 -19.87 21.90
N SER A 318 3.06 -20.57 20.80
CA SER A 318 4.41 -20.55 20.23
C SER A 318 4.63 -19.46 19.18
N GLU A 319 3.58 -18.70 18.76
CA GLU A 319 3.61 -17.73 17.65
C GLU A 319 4.23 -18.27 16.33
N GLY A 320 4.66 -19.53 16.34
CA GLY A 320 5.35 -20.14 15.20
C GLY A 320 4.45 -20.48 14.03
N PHE A 321 3.13 -20.57 14.25
CA PHE A 321 2.14 -20.85 13.21
C PHE A 321 0.78 -20.27 13.59
N VAL A 322 0.33 -19.28 12.83
CA VAL A 322 -0.93 -18.57 13.05
C VAL A 322 -1.76 -18.61 11.76
N PRO A 323 -2.66 -19.59 11.61
CA PRO A 323 -3.56 -19.63 10.47
C PRO A 323 -4.66 -18.57 10.60
N PHE A 324 -5.11 -18.06 9.46
CA PHE A 324 -6.20 -17.10 9.38
C PHE A 324 -7.10 -17.34 8.17
N VAL A 325 -8.35 -16.90 8.32
CA VAL A 325 -9.34 -16.81 7.25
C VAL A 325 -9.96 -15.43 7.31
N GLU A 326 -10.10 -14.79 6.17
CA GLU A 326 -10.70 -13.47 6.04
C GLU A 326 -11.65 -13.46 4.83
N VAL A 327 -12.82 -12.90 5.02
CA VAL A 327 -13.79 -12.61 3.95
C VAL A 327 -14.20 -11.17 4.14
N ASP A 328 -14.08 -10.38 3.10
CA ASP A 328 -14.52 -9.00 3.07
C ASP A 328 -15.05 -8.61 1.69
N GLY A 329 -15.49 -7.38 1.59
CA GLY A 329 -15.82 -6.77 0.31
C GLY A 329 -15.77 -5.26 0.44
N GLU A 330 -15.59 -4.62 -0.69
CA GLU A 330 -15.50 -3.18 -0.75
C GLU A 330 -16.23 -2.60 -1.97
N LEU A 331 -16.65 -1.36 -1.81
CA LEU A 331 -17.09 -0.50 -2.90
C LEU A 331 -16.03 0.58 -3.11
N ARG A 332 -15.36 0.55 -4.27
CA ARG A 332 -14.32 1.51 -4.64
C ARG A 332 -14.86 2.51 -5.64
N ARG A 333 -14.79 3.79 -5.27
CA ARG A 333 -15.21 4.86 -6.17
C ARG A 333 -14.27 5.01 -7.35
N ASN A 334 -14.84 5.02 -8.54
CA ASN A 334 -14.16 5.40 -9.78
C ASN A 334 -14.43 6.89 -10.03
N ASP A 335 -13.42 7.72 -9.87
CA ASP A 335 -13.51 9.16 -10.12
C ASP A 335 -12.31 9.67 -10.91
N PHE A 336 -12.51 10.76 -11.64
CA PHE A 336 -11.52 11.31 -12.56
C PHE A 336 -10.21 11.67 -11.86
N ALA A 337 -10.27 12.31 -10.69
CA ALA A 337 -9.07 12.68 -9.94
C ALA A 337 -8.25 11.47 -9.52
N THR A 338 -8.90 10.42 -8.99
CA THR A 338 -8.24 9.17 -8.62
C THR A 338 -7.60 8.50 -9.83
N LEU A 339 -8.32 8.45 -10.96
CA LEU A 339 -7.81 7.83 -12.18
C LEU A 339 -6.64 8.63 -12.78
N MET A 340 -6.66 9.96 -12.74
CA MET A 340 -5.54 10.81 -13.19
C MET A 340 -4.29 10.64 -12.31
N PHE A 341 -4.46 10.44 -11.01
CA PHE A 341 -3.33 10.10 -10.13
C PHE A 341 -2.81 8.69 -10.37
N ALA A 342 -3.68 7.75 -10.78
CA ALA A 342 -3.27 6.41 -11.16
C ALA A 342 -2.52 6.40 -12.50
N ASN A 343 -3.08 7.05 -13.53
CA ASN A 343 -2.46 7.15 -14.84
C ASN A 343 -2.58 8.58 -15.39
N PRO A 344 -1.50 9.37 -15.34
CA PRO A 344 -1.50 10.74 -15.85
C PRO A 344 -1.79 10.85 -17.34
N TYR A 345 -1.61 9.78 -18.10
CA TYR A 345 -1.80 9.71 -19.54
C TYR A 345 -3.24 9.36 -19.95
N LEU A 346 -4.16 9.24 -18.99
CA LEU A 346 -5.61 9.06 -19.20
C LEU A 346 -6.24 10.22 -19.98
N ARG A 347 -5.47 11.15 -20.43
CA ARG A 347 -5.97 12.36 -21.00
C ARG A 347 -6.12 12.27 -22.50
N GLY A 348 -7.33 12.25 -22.92
CA GLY A 348 -7.71 12.50 -24.29
C GLY A 348 -8.50 13.80 -24.43
N THR A 349 -9.49 13.81 -25.28
CA THR A 349 -10.46 14.89 -25.49
C THR A 349 -11.45 15.00 -24.33
N SER A 350 -12.23 16.08 -24.25
CA SER A 350 -13.29 16.30 -23.26
C SER A 350 -14.27 15.12 -23.12
N GLY A 351 -14.52 14.37 -24.21
CA GLY A 351 -15.37 13.17 -24.18
C GLY A 351 -14.84 12.04 -23.31
N VAL A 352 -13.53 11.90 -23.14
CA VAL A 352 -12.93 10.89 -22.27
C VAL A 352 -13.24 11.15 -20.79
N ALA A 353 -13.18 12.42 -20.37
CA ALA A 353 -13.50 12.76 -18.99
C ALA A 353 -14.96 12.49 -18.65
N GLU A 354 -15.89 12.72 -19.57
CA GLU A 354 -17.30 12.37 -19.40
C GLU A 354 -17.48 10.84 -19.36
N ALA A 355 -16.84 10.09 -20.25
CA ALA A 355 -16.89 8.64 -20.27
C ALA A 355 -16.31 8.02 -18.98
N VAL A 356 -15.16 8.52 -18.53
CA VAL A 356 -14.54 8.06 -17.26
C VAL A 356 -15.40 8.39 -16.06
N SER A 357 -16.04 9.57 -16.06
CA SER A 357 -16.91 9.99 -14.95
C SER A 357 -18.27 9.27 -14.94
N ALA A 358 -18.66 8.64 -16.04
CA ALA A 358 -19.88 7.84 -16.14
C ALA A 358 -19.65 6.38 -15.75
N GLN A 359 -18.40 5.95 -15.50
CA GLN A 359 -18.10 4.59 -15.09
C GLN A 359 -18.72 4.28 -13.73
N PRO A 360 -19.35 3.11 -13.56
CA PRO A 360 -19.86 2.68 -12.28
C PRO A 360 -18.72 2.46 -11.27
N ASN A 361 -19.05 2.45 -10.00
CA ASN A 361 -18.09 2.12 -8.96
C ASN A 361 -17.76 0.62 -9.01
N GLU A 362 -16.50 0.29 -8.71
CA GLU A 362 -16.08 -1.10 -8.63
C GLU A 362 -16.56 -1.71 -7.32
N THR A 363 -17.19 -2.87 -7.40
CA THR A 363 -17.51 -3.70 -6.23
C THR A 363 -16.64 -4.94 -6.24
N SER A 364 -16.10 -5.32 -5.08
CA SER A 364 -15.33 -6.55 -4.97
C SER A 364 -15.69 -7.36 -3.74
N TYR A 365 -15.66 -8.67 -3.87
CA TYR A 365 -15.79 -9.65 -2.79
C TYR A 365 -14.51 -10.44 -2.71
N ASN A 366 -13.87 -10.45 -1.55
CA ASN A 366 -12.56 -11.03 -1.34
C ASN A 366 -12.64 -12.15 -0.30
N GLY A 367 -12.02 -13.27 -0.59
CA GLY A 367 -11.80 -14.37 0.34
C GLY A 367 -10.31 -14.65 0.45
N ARG A 368 -9.76 -14.56 1.64
CA ARG A 368 -8.34 -14.78 1.89
C ARG A 368 -8.15 -15.86 2.94
N VAL A 369 -7.23 -16.77 2.68
CA VAL A 369 -6.77 -17.77 3.64
C VAL A 369 -5.26 -17.76 3.68
N GLY A 370 -4.70 -18.00 4.83
CA GLY A 370 -3.24 -18.01 4.94
C GLY A 370 -2.77 -18.42 6.32
N PHE A 371 -1.46 -18.39 6.46
CA PHE A 371 -0.79 -18.60 7.72
C PHE A 371 0.53 -17.84 7.77
N GLY A 372 0.84 -17.34 8.93
CA GLY A 372 2.10 -16.69 9.22
C GLY A 372 2.68 -17.20 10.52
N GLY A 373 3.92 -16.86 10.77
CA GLY A 373 4.54 -17.26 12.01
C GLY A 373 5.90 -16.61 12.23
N ASN A 374 6.31 -16.71 13.49
CA ASN A 374 7.57 -16.20 14.00
C ASN A 374 8.30 -17.32 14.76
N VAL A 375 9.48 -17.65 14.31
CA VAL A 375 10.27 -18.78 14.84
C VAL A 375 11.59 -18.26 15.37
N GLY A 376 12.05 -18.85 16.48
CA GLY A 376 13.35 -18.52 17.07
C GLY A 376 13.42 -17.11 17.67
N GLY A 377 12.30 -16.61 18.25
CA GLY A 377 12.28 -15.29 18.89
C GLY A 377 12.48 -14.12 17.91
N GLY A 378 12.01 -14.25 16.66
CA GLY A 378 12.12 -13.21 15.65
C GLY A 378 13.28 -13.40 14.66
N VAL A 379 14.02 -14.50 14.76
CA VAL A 379 15.07 -14.83 13.78
C VAL A 379 14.48 -15.11 12.40
N PHE A 380 13.35 -15.80 12.35
CA PHE A 380 12.66 -16.12 11.11
C PHE A 380 11.18 -15.81 11.23
N ALA A 381 10.67 -14.98 10.33
CA ALA A 381 9.25 -14.69 10.19
C ALA A 381 8.80 -15.00 8.76
N TYR A 382 7.58 -15.50 8.60
CA TYR A 382 7.04 -15.84 7.30
C TYR A 382 5.53 -15.58 7.23
N ASN A 383 5.04 -15.36 6.02
CA ASN A 383 3.61 -15.21 5.71
C ASN A 383 3.33 -15.84 4.35
N LEU A 384 2.31 -16.69 4.28
CA LEU A 384 1.79 -17.24 3.05
C LEU A 384 0.29 -17.02 3.01
N SER A 385 -0.23 -16.55 1.89
CA SER A 385 -1.66 -16.34 1.71
C SER A 385 -2.10 -16.65 0.28
N ALA A 386 -3.36 -17.07 0.17
CA ALA A 386 -4.10 -17.18 -1.07
C ALA A 386 -5.36 -16.32 -0.96
N GLU A 387 -5.60 -15.50 -1.97
CA GLU A 387 -6.75 -14.62 -2.07
C GLU A 387 -7.50 -14.87 -3.37
N LEU A 388 -8.81 -14.99 -3.28
CA LEU A 388 -9.73 -14.95 -4.41
C LEU A 388 -10.51 -13.65 -4.33
N SER A 389 -10.46 -12.85 -5.38
CA SER A 389 -11.23 -11.61 -5.52
C SER A 389 -12.17 -11.71 -6.71
N LEU A 390 -13.43 -11.35 -6.49
CA LEU A 390 -14.49 -11.28 -7.49
C LEU A 390 -14.89 -9.82 -7.60
N ALA A 391 -14.57 -9.18 -8.71
CA ALA A 391 -14.84 -7.76 -8.93
C ALA A 391 -15.79 -7.54 -10.10
N ASP A 392 -16.81 -6.72 -9.88
CA ASP A 392 -17.65 -6.15 -10.93
C ASP A 392 -17.22 -4.71 -11.20
N ASN A 393 -17.39 -4.27 -12.44
CA ASN A 393 -17.01 -2.93 -12.89
C ASN A 393 -15.51 -2.62 -12.65
N HIS A 394 -14.66 -3.67 -12.74
CA HIS A 394 -13.23 -3.49 -12.67
C HIS A 394 -12.73 -2.70 -13.88
N LEU A 395 -11.91 -1.66 -13.65
CA LEU A 395 -11.41 -0.81 -14.71
C LEU A 395 -10.14 -1.37 -15.33
N TYR A 396 -10.22 -1.67 -16.61
CA TYR A 396 -9.10 -2.06 -17.46
C TYR A 396 -8.57 -0.86 -18.22
N TRP A 397 -7.28 -0.63 -18.11
CA TRP A 397 -6.61 0.44 -18.83
C TRP A 397 -6.17 -0.04 -20.19
N TYR A 398 -6.51 0.69 -21.24
CA TYR A 398 -6.01 0.38 -22.56
C TYR A 398 -5.30 1.57 -23.21
N SER A 399 -4.25 1.27 -23.97
CA SER A 399 -3.47 2.26 -24.68
C SER A 399 -4.06 2.53 -26.06
N THR A 400 -4.12 3.79 -26.45
CA THR A 400 -4.40 4.27 -27.80
C THR A 400 -3.15 4.87 -28.46
N GLY A 401 -1.96 4.44 -28.04
CA GLY A 401 -0.65 4.95 -28.45
C GLY A 401 0.00 5.79 -27.36
N ALA A 402 -0.13 7.12 -27.41
CA ALA A 402 0.39 8.00 -26.36
C ALA A 402 -0.61 8.25 -25.22
N ASP A 403 -1.87 7.95 -25.44
CA ASP A 403 -2.96 8.16 -24.50
C ASP A 403 -3.47 6.86 -23.94
N TYR A 404 -4.20 6.98 -22.84
CA TYR A 404 -4.88 5.88 -22.17
C TYR A 404 -6.36 6.19 -21.97
N ASN A 405 -7.14 5.13 -22.00
CA ASN A 405 -8.54 5.12 -21.63
C ASN A 405 -8.82 3.94 -20.70
N VAL A 406 -10.04 3.88 -20.20
CA VAL A 406 -10.53 2.78 -19.36
C VAL A 406 -11.76 2.14 -19.97
N ALA A 407 -11.89 0.85 -19.77
CA ALA A 407 -13.10 0.08 -20.00
C ALA A 407 -13.39 -0.72 -18.74
N ASP A 408 -14.66 -0.85 -18.38
CA ASP A 408 -15.09 -1.65 -17.25
C ASP A 408 -15.49 -3.05 -17.68
N ALA A 409 -15.18 -4.00 -16.87
CA ALA A 409 -15.62 -5.38 -17.03
C ALA A 409 -15.50 -6.12 -15.69
N TYR A 410 -16.11 -7.27 -15.65
CA TYR A 410 -15.96 -8.21 -14.58
C TYR A 410 -14.56 -8.84 -14.54
N GLN A 411 -14.00 -9.05 -13.34
CA GLN A 411 -12.72 -9.72 -13.15
C GLN A 411 -12.72 -10.67 -11.95
N HIS A 412 -12.28 -11.90 -12.17
CA HIS A 412 -11.84 -12.79 -11.09
C HIS A 412 -10.31 -12.75 -11.00
N THR A 413 -9.81 -12.66 -9.78
CA THR A 413 -8.36 -12.71 -9.53
C THR A 413 -8.07 -13.76 -8.47
N LEU A 414 -7.15 -14.67 -8.78
CA LEU A 414 -6.50 -15.52 -7.79
C LEU A 414 -5.09 -15.00 -7.56
N ARG A 415 -4.79 -14.71 -6.32
CA ARG A 415 -3.48 -14.20 -5.87
C ARG A 415 -2.87 -15.14 -4.85
N LEU A 416 -1.61 -15.50 -5.03
CA LEU A 416 -0.82 -16.24 -4.06
C LEU A 416 0.38 -15.38 -3.67
N ASP A 417 0.53 -15.11 -2.38
CA ASP A 417 1.64 -14.32 -1.84
C ASP A 417 2.44 -15.14 -0.85
N ALA A 418 3.76 -15.00 -0.92
CA ALA A 418 4.70 -15.57 0.03
C ALA A 418 5.73 -14.52 0.42
N GLN A 419 5.98 -14.40 1.70
CA GLN A 419 7.03 -13.55 2.26
C GLN A 419 7.79 -14.29 3.34
N ALA A 420 9.10 -14.18 3.35
CA ALA A 420 9.97 -14.71 4.39
C ALA A 420 11.03 -13.66 4.78
N LEU A 421 11.24 -13.51 6.06
CA LEU A 421 12.21 -12.58 6.65
C LEU A 421 13.12 -13.34 7.58
N LEU A 422 14.42 -13.20 7.40
CA LEU A 422 15.45 -13.84 8.21
C LEU A 422 16.36 -12.79 8.82
N ARG A 423 16.49 -12.83 10.15
CA ARG A 423 17.36 -11.96 10.95
C ARG A 423 18.24 -12.78 11.87
N PRO A 424 19.28 -13.45 11.37
CA PRO A 424 20.11 -14.34 12.18
C PRO A 424 20.87 -13.60 13.27
N VAL A 425 21.22 -12.36 13.01
CA VAL A 425 21.80 -11.41 13.97
C VAL A 425 21.25 -10.02 13.66
N ALA A 426 21.28 -9.13 14.64
CA ALA A 426 20.74 -7.78 14.51
C ALA A 426 21.36 -6.94 13.35
N ALA A 427 22.56 -7.30 12.90
CA ALA A 427 23.24 -6.62 11.82
C ALA A 427 22.83 -7.11 10.42
N PHE A 428 22.15 -8.24 10.29
CA PHE A 428 21.79 -8.80 8.99
C PHE A 428 20.30 -9.09 8.90
N GLU A 429 19.70 -8.61 7.82
CA GLU A 429 18.32 -8.88 7.44
C GLU A 429 18.28 -9.37 6.00
N ALA A 430 17.63 -10.50 5.77
CA ALA A 430 17.34 -11.01 4.45
C ALA A 430 15.83 -11.20 4.29
N GLU A 431 15.27 -10.70 3.21
CA GLU A 431 13.85 -10.82 2.90
C GLU A 431 13.67 -11.41 1.50
N VAL A 432 12.72 -12.32 1.36
CA VAL A 432 12.27 -12.85 0.07
C VAL A 432 10.76 -12.71 0.01
N ARG A 433 10.26 -12.25 -1.12
CA ARG A 433 8.82 -12.12 -1.42
C ARG A 433 8.53 -12.69 -2.81
N ALA A 434 7.40 -13.32 -2.96
CA ALA A 434 6.93 -13.83 -4.24
C ALA A 434 5.42 -13.64 -4.35
N GLY A 435 4.95 -13.32 -5.54
CA GLY A 435 3.53 -13.21 -5.86
C GLY A 435 3.21 -13.88 -7.19
N VAL A 436 2.11 -14.62 -7.21
CA VAL A 436 1.56 -15.23 -8.42
C VAL A 436 0.14 -14.73 -8.59
N TYR A 437 -0.21 -14.30 -9.79
CA TYR A 437 -1.51 -13.73 -10.13
C TYR A 437 -2.09 -14.44 -11.35
N ALA A 438 -3.35 -14.84 -11.24
CA ALA A 438 -4.14 -15.35 -12.34
C ALA A 438 -5.43 -14.55 -12.44
N TRP A 439 -5.78 -14.13 -13.65
CA TRP A 439 -6.99 -13.36 -13.94
C TRP A 439 -7.87 -14.10 -14.91
N GLU A 440 -9.16 -13.98 -14.71
CA GLU A 440 -10.19 -14.46 -15.61
C GLU A 440 -11.23 -13.35 -15.80
N ASN A 441 -11.58 -13.07 -17.04
CA ASN A 441 -12.69 -12.21 -17.42
C ASN A 441 -13.37 -12.79 -18.68
N TYR A 442 -14.54 -12.29 -19.04
CA TYR A 442 -15.31 -12.82 -20.17
C TYR A 442 -15.02 -12.12 -21.50
N ASP A 443 -14.33 -10.97 -21.48
CA ASP A 443 -14.17 -10.08 -22.62
C ASP A 443 -12.75 -10.10 -23.20
N ASP A 444 -11.91 -11.07 -22.82
CA ASP A 444 -10.50 -11.16 -23.20
C ASP A 444 -9.70 -9.89 -22.91
N TYR A 445 -10.04 -9.16 -21.86
CA TYR A 445 -9.32 -7.97 -21.42
C TYR A 445 -8.02 -8.36 -20.70
N TYR A 446 -7.05 -7.46 -20.73
CA TYR A 446 -5.73 -7.70 -20.14
C TYR A 446 -5.49 -6.74 -18.98
N SER A 447 -5.05 -7.28 -17.85
CA SER A 447 -4.92 -6.56 -16.58
C SER A 447 -3.73 -5.60 -16.50
N ASN A 448 -2.87 -5.54 -17.53
CA ASN A 448 -1.65 -4.71 -17.56
C ASN A 448 -0.70 -4.97 -16.36
N ARG A 449 -0.66 -6.20 -15.87
CA ARG A 449 0.14 -6.61 -14.70
C ARG A 449 0.92 -7.89 -15.01
N PRO A 450 2.06 -8.11 -14.33
CA PRO A 450 2.78 -9.38 -14.43
C PRO A 450 2.03 -10.49 -13.70
N ASN A 451 2.04 -11.69 -14.26
CA ASN A 451 1.47 -12.88 -13.61
C ASN A 451 2.33 -13.42 -12.45
N PHE A 452 3.60 -13.05 -12.44
CA PHE A 452 4.55 -13.51 -11.43
C PHE A 452 5.55 -12.40 -11.11
N ASN A 453 5.82 -12.22 -9.83
CA ASN A 453 6.91 -11.39 -9.35
C ASN A 453 7.65 -12.08 -8.21
N VAL A 454 8.94 -11.80 -8.10
CA VAL A 454 9.78 -12.23 -6.99
C VAL A 454 10.76 -11.12 -6.65
N GLY A 455 10.93 -10.86 -5.37
CA GLY A 455 11.91 -9.92 -4.85
C GLY A 455 12.75 -10.57 -3.76
N ALA A 456 14.02 -10.22 -3.71
CA ALA A 456 14.92 -10.58 -2.63
C ALA A 456 15.71 -9.35 -2.19
N SER A 457 15.88 -9.17 -0.90
CA SER A 457 16.72 -8.11 -0.35
C SER A 457 17.64 -8.65 0.73
N LEU A 458 18.85 -8.14 0.76
CA LEU A 458 19.83 -8.38 1.81
C LEU A 458 20.30 -7.03 2.35
N ARG A 459 20.20 -6.84 3.66
CA ARG A 459 20.62 -5.61 4.34
C ARG A 459 21.63 -5.91 5.42
N TYR A 460 22.68 -5.10 5.44
CA TYR A 460 23.64 -5.02 6.53
C TYR A 460 23.43 -3.70 7.28
N LEU A 461 23.20 -3.80 8.58
CA LEU A 461 22.87 -2.69 9.46
C LEU A 461 23.92 -2.59 10.57
N SER A 462 24.74 -1.56 10.54
CA SER A 462 25.66 -1.26 11.63
C SER A 462 25.51 0.20 12.06
N ARG A 463 26.15 0.56 13.16
CA ARG A 463 26.08 1.93 13.67
C ARG A 463 26.61 2.97 12.68
N LYS A 464 27.64 2.63 11.89
CA LYS A 464 28.30 3.56 10.96
C LYS A 464 27.95 3.33 9.50
N VAL A 465 27.63 2.10 9.14
CA VAL A 465 27.41 1.72 7.74
C VAL A 465 26.11 0.95 7.63
N ARG A 466 25.28 1.33 6.68
CA ARG A 466 24.16 0.56 6.19
C ARG A 466 24.42 0.22 4.73
N ALA A 467 24.22 -1.01 4.35
CA ALA A 467 24.36 -1.44 2.96
C ALA A 467 23.21 -2.38 2.62
N GLY A 468 22.71 -2.29 1.41
CA GLY A 468 21.61 -3.10 0.92
C GLY A 468 21.78 -3.52 -0.52
N VAL A 469 21.28 -4.70 -0.84
CA VAL A 469 21.15 -5.21 -2.21
C VAL A 469 19.71 -5.67 -2.38
N ASN A 470 19.08 -5.23 -3.47
CA ASN A 470 17.72 -5.61 -3.83
C ASN A 470 17.73 -6.24 -5.23
N LEU A 471 17.08 -7.37 -5.36
CA LEU A 471 16.87 -8.09 -6.61
C LEU A 471 15.37 -8.21 -6.83
N ASP A 472 14.86 -7.73 -7.95
CA ASP A 472 13.45 -7.88 -8.29
C ASP A 472 13.31 -8.42 -9.71
N TYR A 473 12.46 -9.43 -9.87
CA TYR A 473 12.05 -9.97 -11.14
C TYR A 473 10.53 -9.87 -11.28
N SER A 474 10.09 -9.43 -12.45
CA SER A 474 8.68 -9.46 -12.85
C SER A 474 8.56 -10.13 -14.20
N SER A 475 7.56 -10.99 -14.36
CA SER A 475 7.27 -11.64 -15.64
C SER A 475 6.83 -10.64 -16.70
N ALA A 476 6.79 -11.09 -17.95
CA ALA A 476 6.26 -10.31 -19.06
C ALA A 476 4.84 -9.82 -18.80
N ILE A 477 4.53 -8.60 -19.27
CA ILE A 477 3.23 -7.96 -19.12
C ILE A 477 2.54 -7.92 -20.50
N LYS A 478 1.27 -8.26 -20.52
CA LYS A 478 0.37 -8.01 -21.64
C LYS A 478 -0.36 -6.72 -21.39
N TRP A 479 -0.03 -5.69 -22.16
CA TRP A 479 -0.66 -4.38 -22.10
C TRP A 479 -1.84 -4.34 -23.04
N MET A 480 -3.03 -4.04 -22.54
CA MET A 480 -4.23 -3.89 -23.33
C MET A 480 -4.11 -2.70 -24.27
N THR A 481 -4.43 -2.91 -25.53
CA THR A 481 -4.37 -1.89 -26.59
C THR A 481 -5.65 -1.89 -27.40
N LEU A 482 -6.04 -0.71 -27.89
CA LEU A 482 -7.14 -0.60 -28.85
C LEU A 482 -6.69 -1.21 -30.19
N SER A 483 -7.48 -2.11 -30.74
CA SER A 483 -7.29 -2.65 -32.08
C SER A 483 -7.97 -1.76 -33.14
N ASP A 484 -7.42 -1.73 -34.34
CA ASP A 484 -8.09 -1.08 -35.48
C ASP A 484 -9.34 -1.84 -35.97
N ALA A 485 -9.53 -3.06 -35.48
CA ALA A 485 -10.69 -3.87 -35.80
C ALA A 485 -11.90 -3.46 -34.97
N ILE A 486 -13.07 -3.52 -35.58
CA ILE A 486 -14.36 -3.30 -34.94
C ILE A 486 -15.10 -4.62 -34.91
N THR A 487 -15.76 -4.95 -33.80
CA THR A 487 -16.63 -6.11 -33.70
C THR A 487 -17.82 -6.01 -34.66
N GLU A 488 -18.48 -7.15 -34.95
CA GLU A 488 -19.70 -7.17 -35.77
C GLU A 488 -20.80 -6.24 -35.25
N ASN A 489 -20.80 -5.94 -33.97
CA ASN A 489 -21.75 -5.03 -33.30
C ASN A 489 -21.25 -3.56 -33.26
N GLY A 490 -20.16 -3.22 -33.94
CA GLY A 490 -19.62 -1.85 -33.97
C GLY A 490 -18.86 -1.44 -32.70
N GLN A 491 -18.59 -2.36 -31.79
CA GLN A 491 -17.82 -2.09 -30.56
C GLN A 491 -16.30 -2.14 -30.86
N PRO A 492 -15.50 -1.35 -30.15
CA PRO A 492 -14.05 -1.42 -30.27
C PRO A 492 -13.54 -2.81 -29.84
N GLN A 493 -12.66 -3.38 -30.63
CA GLN A 493 -11.99 -4.61 -30.29
C GLN A 493 -10.67 -4.30 -29.58
N PHE A 494 -10.36 -5.06 -28.56
CA PHE A 494 -9.11 -4.92 -27.82
C PHE A 494 -8.13 -6.03 -28.20
N GLY A 495 -6.86 -5.69 -28.21
CA GLY A 495 -5.74 -6.58 -28.35
C GLY A 495 -4.73 -6.36 -27.23
N TYR A 496 -3.52 -6.88 -27.41
CA TYR A 496 -2.45 -6.60 -26.47
C TYR A 496 -1.10 -6.44 -27.14
N THR A 497 -0.25 -5.65 -26.48
CA THR A 497 1.18 -5.59 -26.74
C THR A 497 1.91 -6.23 -25.56
N LYS A 498 2.80 -7.20 -25.83
CA LYS A 498 3.56 -7.87 -24.79
C LYS A 498 4.93 -7.21 -24.63
N THR A 499 5.28 -6.88 -23.40
CA THR A 499 6.65 -6.48 -23.01
C THR A 499 7.35 -7.65 -22.33
N ASP A 500 8.68 -7.69 -22.43
CA ASP A 500 9.49 -8.71 -21.78
C ASP A 500 9.43 -8.59 -20.26
N GLY A 501 9.77 -9.68 -19.59
CA GLY A 501 9.97 -9.66 -18.14
C GLY A 501 11.15 -8.77 -17.77
N THR A 502 11.11 -8.20 -16.57
CA THR A 502 12.15 -7.29 -16.09
C THR A 502 12.90 -7.91 -14.93
N PHE A 503 14.21 -7.78 -14.95
CA PHE A 503 15.07 -8.12 -13.81
C PHE A 503 15.86 -6.87 -13.42
N THR A 504 15.73 -6.45 -12.17
CA THR A 504 16.40 -5.26 -11.66
C THR A 504 17.29 -5.59 -10.48
N LEU A 505 18.46 -4.95 -10.45
CA LEU A 505 19.40 -4.97 -9.33
C LEU A 505 19.51 -3.57 -8.77
N GLY A 506 19.23 -3.43 -7.47
CA GLY A 506 19.48 -2.21 -6.69
C GLY A 506 20.59 -2.44 -5.66
N VAL A 507 21.41 -1.44 -5.43
CA VAL A 507 22.46 -1.44 -4.39
C VAL A 507 22.42 -0.10 -3.69
N GLU A 508 22.44 -0.12 -2.37
CA GLU A 508 22.53 1.10 -1.55
C GLU A 508 23.65 0.98 -0.53
N VAL A 509 24.35 2.08 -0.28
CA VAL A 509 25.35 2.18 0.79
C VAL A 509 25.20 3.54 1.45
N GLU A 510 25.00 3.55 2.74
CA GLU A 510 24.99 4.76 3.59
C GLU A 510 26.13 4.70 4.58
N TRP A 511 26.89 5.79 4.67
CA TRP A 511 27.90 5.98 5.67
C TRP A 511 27.55 7.15 6.59
N ARG A 512 27.38 6.87 7.88
CA ARG A 512 27.12 7.86 8.93
C ARG A 512 28.45 8.47 9.38
N ILE A 513 28.70 9.71 8.99
CA ILE A 513 29.89 10.48 9.38
C ILE A 513 29.85 10.73 10.88
N ASN A 514 28.69 11.11 11.40
CA ASN A 514 28.40 11.31 12.81
C ASN A 514 26.88 11.14 13.07
N ASP A 515 26.44 11.48 14.27
CA ASP A 515 25.02 11.33 14.65
C ASP A 515 24.06 12.26 13.88
N ARG A 516 24.56 13.24 13.14
CA ARG A 516 23.77 14.22 12.40
C ARG A 516 23.87 14.06 10.89
N TRP A 517 25.03 13.65 10.39
CA TRP A 517 25.33 13.63 8.97
C TRP A 517 25.60 12.23 8.46
N ALA A 518 24.98 11.89 7.36
CA ALA A 518 25.30 10.71 6.57
C ALA A 518 25.40 11.07 5.09
N VAL A 519 26.25 10.35 4.38
CA VAL A 519 26.30 10.34 2.91
C VAL A 519 25.87 8.98 2.43
N TYR A 520 25.23 8.93 1.27
CA TYR A 520 24.83 7.67 0.68
C TYR A 520 25.00 7.66 -0.83
N ALA A 521 25.20 6.47 -1.35
CA ALA A 521 25.20 6.16 -2.77
C ALA A 521 24.16 5.08 -3.04
N GLU A 522 23.41 5.23 -4.10
CA GLU A 522 22.38 4.29 -4.51
C GLU A 522 22.49 4.01 -6.01
N GLY A 523 22.52 2.74 -6.37
CA GLY A 523 22.36 2.28 -7.75
C GLY A 523 21.00 1.62 -7.90
N ARG A 524 20.19 2.09 -8.83
CA ARG A 524 18.86 1.55 -9.12
C ARG A 524 18.84 0.94 -10.50
N ASN A 525 18.19 -0.20 -10.62
CA ASN A 525 18.04 -0.92 -11.89
C ASN A 525 19.38 -1.05 -12.66
N LEU A 526 20.43 -1.47 -11.96
CA LEU A 526 21.79 -1.57 -12.52
C LEU A 526 21.90 -2.57 -13.67
N THR A 527 20.91 -3.44 -13.86
CA THR A 527 20.79 -4.32 -15.02
C THR A 527 20.41 -3.58 -16.31
N GLY A 528 19.92 -2.35 -16.20
CA GLY A 528 19.47 -1.56 -17.36
C GLY A 528 18.16 -2.03 -17.99
N SER A 529 17.41 -2.91 -17.33
CA SER A 529 16.11 -3.38 -17.82
C SER A 529 15.16 -2.21 -18.03
N LYS A 530 14.37 -2.21 -19.10
CA LYS A 530 13.31 -1.23 -19.31
C LYS A 530 12.13 -1.56 -18.39
N VAL A 531 11.96 -0.78 -17.34
CA VAL A 531 10.81 -0.90 -16.43
C VAL A 531 9.72 0.06 -16.88
N TYR A 532 8.62 -0.48 -17.37
CA TYR A 532 7.48 0.30 -17.83
C TYR A 532 6.57 0.67 -16.65
N GLU A 533 6.22 1.95 -16.54
CA GLU A 533 5.11 2.42 -15.71
C GLU A 533 3.78 2.18 -16.45
N TRP A 534 3.78 2.53 -17.72
CA TRP A 534 2.73 2.28 -18.70
C TRP A 534 3.34 1.91 -20.04
N LEU A 535 2.63 1.21 -20.90
CA LEU A 535 3.10 0.92 -22.27
C LEU A 535 3.53 2.23 -22.92
N ASN A 536 4.71 2.25 -23.55
CA ASN A 536 5.36 3.43 -24.14
C ASN A 536 5.90 4.46 -23.14
N TYR A 537 5.66 4.29 -21.83
CA TYR A 537 6.15 5.16 -20.77
C TYR A 537 7.02 4.35 -19.80
N TYR A 538 8.31 4.34 -20.03
CA TYR A 538 9.23 3.66 -19.12
C TYR A 538 9.67 4.59 -18.00
N ARG A 539 9.69 4.03 -16.81
CA ARG A 539 10.03 4.73 -15.57
C ARG A 539 11.53 4.86 -15.40
N SER A 540 12.25 3.75 -15.52
CA SER A 540 13.66 3.72 -15.24
C SER A 540 14.44 2.84 -16.20
N THR A 541 15.69 3.21 -16.38
CA THR A 541 16.81 2.43 -16.86
C THR A 541 17.84 2.42 -15.75
N ALA A 542 19.08 1.96 -15.98
CA ALA A 542 20.13 2.04 -14.98
C ALA A 542 20.35 3.50 -14.51
N GLU A 543 20.38 3.70 -13.20
CA GLU A 543 20.66 5.01 -12.60
C GLU A 543 21.54 4.86 -11.35
N GLY A 544 22.40 5.86 -11.13
CA GLY A 544 23.20 5.99 -9.94
C GLY A 544 22.91 7.32 -9.26
N MET A 545 22.79 7.34 -7.94
CA MET A 545 22.51 8.53 -7.15
C MET A 545 23.53 8.70 -6.03
N LEU A 546 23.84 9.95 -5.72
CA LEU A 546 24.61 10.35 -4.55
C LEU A 546 23.80 11.34 -3.74
N GLY A 547 23.79 11.18 -2.44
CA GLY A 547 23.01 12.03 -1.57
C GLY A 547 23.59 12.23 -0.18
N VAL A 548 22.99 13.18 0.51
CA VAL A 548 23.33 13.57 1.87
C VAL A 548 22.07 13.54 2.73
N LYS A 549 22.20 13.04 3.94
CA LYS A 549 21.16 13.07 4.98
C LYS A 549 21.64 13.89 6.16
N PHE A 550 20.77 14.72 6.67
CA PHE A 550 20.98 15.49 7.89
C PHE A 550 19.84 15.25 8.87
N THR A 551 20.19 15.04 10.13
CA THR A 551 19.21 14.80 11.21
C THR A 551 19.64 15.56 12.45
N LEU A 552 18.73 16.35 13.05
CA LEU A 552 19.03 17.18 14.22
C LEU A 552 18.35 16.64 15.47
#